data_97d174fa38b873d771ac4bbe66e09025
#
_entry.id   97d174fa38b873d771ac4bbe66e09025
#
_cell.length_a   1.000
_cell.length_b   1.000
_cell.length_c   1.000
_cell.angle_alpha   90.00
_cell.angle_beta   90.00
_cell.angle_gamma   90.00
#
_symmetry.space_group_name_H-M   'P 1'
#
loop_
_entity.id
_entity.type
_entity.pdbx_description
1 polymer ?
#
loop_
_entity_poly.entity_id
_entity_poly.type
_entity_poly.pdbx_seq_one_letter_code
_entity_poly.pdbx_strand_id
1 'polypeptide(L)'
;MYNDLYNNLIKKVDEGNKCVVLTFLNSKNNNLKEKILLTKDDIDNKILPLDDFIYENINKSLSLESLLTISLNDNELLLIEPYFPKPRLIIFGGGHIAKPLCEFANRVSFSITVIDDRPYFANTERFPDAHEVICEDFAKSFDKINFRKNDFVVIITRGHRHDKLVLKNVINHNLKYIGMIGSKRRVKGLMAELIEENYSK
;
A
#
# COMPACT_ATOMS: atom_id res chain seq x y z
N MET A 1 17.33 -19.00 -11.48
CA MET A 1 17.92 -18.29 -10.31
C MET A 1 17.49 -16.83 -10.23
N TYR A 2 17.73 -15.96 -11.24
CA TYR A 2 17.27 -14.54 -11.15
C TYR A 2 15.76 -14.37 -11.34
N ASN A 3 15.09 -15.21 -12.13
CA ASN A 3 13.63 -15.19 -12.27
C ASN A 3 12.93 -15.39 -10.92
N ASP A 4 13.47 -16.24 -10.06
CA ASP A 4 12.88 -16.52 -8.74
C ASP A 4 13.00 -15.32 -7.78
N LEU A 5 14.13 -14.59 -7.85
CA LEU A 5 14.33 -13.38 -7.05
C LEU A 5 13.33 -12.29 -7.44
N TYR A 6 13.15 -12.04 -8.75
CA TYR A 6 12.23 -11.01 -9.22
C TYR A 6 10.75 -11.41 -9.05
N ASN A 7 10.41 -12.69 -9.19
CA ASN A 7 9.07 -13.18 -8.85
C ASN A 7 8.77 -12.99 -7.36
N ASN A 8 9.75 -13.26 -6.49
CA ASN A 8 9.61 -13.02 -5.05
C ASN A 8 9.53 -11.52 -4.75
N LEU A 9 10.31 -10.66 -5.40
CA LEU A 9 10.23 -9.21 -5.29
C LEU A 9 8.82 -8.71 -5.64
N ILE A 10 8.28 -9.11 -6.80
CA ILE A 10 6.93 -8.73 -7.23
C ILE A 10 5.91 -9.14 -6.18
N LYS A 11 5.96 -10.40 -5.74
CA LYS A 11 5.06 -10.90 -4.70
C LYS A 11 5.13 -10.08 -3.42
N LYS A 12 6.34 -9.80 -2.91
CA LYS A 12 6.54 -9.00 -1.69
C LYS A 12 6.03 -7.57 -1.83
N VAL A 13 6.28 -6.93 -2.98
CA VAL A 13 5.80 -5.59 -3.28
C VAL A 13 4.27 -5.57 -3.39
N ASP A 14 3.66 -6.56 -4.04
CA ASP A 14 2.20 -6.70 -4.15
C ASP A 14 1.54 -6.98 -2.78
N GLU A 15 2.24 -7.65 -1.87
CA GLU A 15 1.82 -7.83 -0.47
C GLU A 15 1.91 -6.51 0.34
N GLY A 16 2.46 -5.44 -0.23
CA GLY A 16 2.57 -4.13 0.41
C GLY A 16 3.91 -3.87 1.11
N ASN A 17 4.91 -4.72 0.88
CA ASN A 17 6.24 -4.55 1.47
C ASN A 17 7.09 -3.57 0.65
N LYS A 18 7.82 -2.68 1.33
CA LYS A 18 8.97 -2.00 0.73
C LYS A 18 10.12 -2.99 0.65
N CYS A 19 10.77 -3.06 -0.50
CA CYS A 19 11.87 -3.97 -0.74
C CYS A 19 13.10 -3.23 -1.25
N VAL A 20 14.25 -3.85 -1.09
CA VAL A 20 15.52 -3.41 -1.69
C VAL A 20 16.18 -4.60 -2.35
N VAL A 21 16.66 -4.42 -3.58
CA VAL A 21 17.55 -5.37 -4.23
C VAL A 21 18.96 -4.83 -4.14
N LEU A 22 19.84 -5.60 -3.50
CA LEU A 22 21.27 -5.36 -3.45
C LEU A 22 21.92 -6.10 -4.61
N THR A 23 22.68 -5.40 -5.44
CA THR A 23 23.40 -6.00 -6.56
C THR A 23 24.91 -5.76 -6.40
N PHE A 24 25.65 -6.80 -6.11
CA PHE A 24 27.12 -6.77 -5.98
C PHE A 24 27.78 -6.99 -7.34
N LEU A 25 28.65 -6.07 -7.74
CA LEU A 25 29.33 -6.09 -9.03
C LEU A 25 30.83 -6.00 -8.83
N ASN A 26 31.58 -6.59 -9.76
CA ASN A 26 33.00 -6.31 -9.89
C ASN A 26 33.20 -4.94 -10.58
N SER A 27 33.93 -4.01 -9.95
CA SER A 27 34.10 -2.65 -10.45
C SER A 27 34.89 -2.54 -11.78
N LYS A 28 35.73 -3.52 -12.09
CA LYS A 28 36.60 -3.49 -13.28
C LYS A 28 35.90 -3.96 -14.55
N ASN A 29 34.97 -4.90 -14.46
CA ASN A 29 34.34 -5.53 -15.63
C ASN A 29 32.80 -5.56 -15.53
N ASN A 30 32.22 -4.97 -14.47
CA ASN A 30 30.78 -4.95 -14.19
C ASN A 30 30.15 -6.37 -14.12
N ASN A 31 30.96 -7.40 -13.88
CA ASN A 31 30.43 -8.74 -13.73
C ASN A 31 29.62 -8.85 -12.43
N LEU A 32 28.43 -9.40 -12.58
CA LEU A 32 27.54 -9.67 -11.44
C LEU A 32 28.15 -10.77 -10.56
N LYS A 33 28.28 -10.46 -9.25
CA LYS A 33 28.67 -11.42 -8.23
C LYS A 33 27.46 -12.04 -7.56
N GLU A 34 26.56 -11.20 -7.05
CA GLU A 34 25.41 -11.65 -6.28
C GLU A 34 24.26 -10.63 -6.34
N LYS A 35 23.03 -11.12 -6.18
CA LYS A 35 21.84 -10.29 -5.91
C LYS A 35 21.12 -10.81 -4.69
N ILE A 36 20.73 -9.88 -3.81
CA ILE A 36 20.01 -10.18 -2.56
C ILE A 36 18.76 -9.33 -2.52
N LEU A 37 17.62 -9.93 -2.22
CA LEU A 37 16.37 -9.25 -1.94
C LEU A 37 16.16 -9.12 -0.44
N LEU A 38 15.89 -7.91 0.03
CA LEU A 38 15.53 -7.60 1.41
C LEU A 38 14.19 -6.88 1.45
N THR A 39 13.33 -7.25 2.40
CA THR A 39 12.18 -6.47 2.79
C THR A 39 12.59 -5.39 3.80
N LYS A 40 11.70 -4.40 4.03
CA LYS A 40 11.96 -3.39 5.07
C LYS A 40 12.13 -4.01 6.45
N ASP A 41 11.37 -5.06 6.77
CA ASP A 41 11.49 -5.78 8.04
C ASP A 41 12.85 -6.50 8.16
N ASP A 42 13.36 -7.09 7.07
CA ASP A 42 14.69 -7.71 7.02
C ASP A 42 15.79 -6.67 7.28
N ILE A 43 15.63 -5.45 6.74
CA ILE A 43 16.57 -4.33 6.92
C ILE A 43 16.52 -3.84 8.37
N ASP A 44 15.34 -3.64 8.95
CA ASP A 44 15.17 -3.14 10.31
C ASP A 44 15.71 -4.12 11.36
N ASN A 45 15.59 -5.43 11.10
CA ASN A 45 16.11 -6.49 11.94
C ASN A 45 17.57 -6.86 11.63
N LYS A 46 18.21 -6.20 10.65
CA LYS A 46 19.59 -6.46 10.23
C LYS A 46 19.89 -7.96 10.05
N ILE A 47 19.02 -8.67 9.29
CA ILE A 47 19.11 -10.14 9.14
C ILE A 47 20.37 -10.62 8.42
N LEU A 48 21.06 -9.74 7.69
CA LEU A 48 22.32 -10.06 7.02
C LEU A 48 23.51 -9.46 7.79
N PRO A 49 24.68 -10.12 7.80
CA PRO A 49 25.90 -9.60 8.39
C PRO A 49 26.56 -8.54 7.49
N LEU A 50 25.84 -7.44 7.21
CA LEU A 50 26.35 -6.30 6.45
C LEU A 50 26.85 -5.21 7.39
N ASP A 51 27.85 -4.44 6.93
CA ASP A 51 28.38 -3.30 7.68
C ASP A 51 27.30 -2.21 7.88
N ASP A 52 27.41 -1.47 8.97
CA ASP A 52 26.51 -0.34 9.26
C ASP A 52 26.50 0.69 8.14
N PHE A 53 27.62 0.93 7.48
CA PHE A 53 27.72 1.80 6.30
C PHE A 53 26.78 1.35 5.17
N ILE A 54 26.65 0.05 4.92
CA ILE A 54 25.73 -0.47 3.90
C ILE A 54 24.29 -0.24 4.34
N TYR A 55 23.94 -0.53 5.61
CA TYR A 55 22.59 -0.29 6.14
C TYR A 55 22.20 1.18 6.11
N GLU A 56 23.11 2.10 6.40
CA GLU A 56 22.86 3.55 6.27
C GLU A 56 22.53 3.93 4.83
N ASN A 57 23.27 3.42 3.84
CA ASN A 57 23.02 3.68 2.43
C ASN A 57 21.72 3.01 1.93
N ILE A 58 21.35 1.83 2.43
CA ILE A 58 20.05 1.20 2.18
C ILE A 58 18.91 2.13 2.67
N ASN A 59 19.00 2.61 3.91
CA ASN A 59 17.98 3.51 4.47
C ASN A 59 17.94 4.86 3.72
N LYS A 60 19.09 5.37 3.27
CA LYS A 60 19.18 6.57 2.44
C LYS A 60 18.49 6.35 1.08
N SER A 61 18.73 5.23 0.41
CA SER A 61 18.06 4.85 -0.84
C SER A 61 16.54 4.77 -0.67
N LEU A 62 16.07 4.13 0.40
CA LEU A 62 14.65 4.07 0.75
C LEU A 62 14.03 5.43 1.05
N SER A 63 14.78 6.34 1.68
CA SER A 63 14.32 7.70 2.00
C SER A 63 14.24 8.61 0.77
N LEU A 64 15.22 8.48 -0.14
CA LEU A 64 15.29 9.26 -1.38
C LEU A 64 14.44 8.66 -2.50
N GLU A 65 13.90 7.46 -2.29
CA GLU A 65 13.16 6.68 -3.30
C GLU A 65 13.94 6.53 -4.61
N SER A 66 15.26 6.38 -4.50
CA SER A 66 16.16 6.36 -5.67
C SER A 66 17.24 5.30 -5.54
N LEU A 67 17.68 4.81 -6.71
CA LEU A 67 18.83 3.93 -6.81
C LEU A 67 20.09 4.65 -6.29
N LEU A 68 20.87 3.96 -5.48
CA LEU A 68 22.20 4.39 -5.07
C LEU A 68 23.26 3.39 -5.53
N THR A 69 24.42 3.91 -5.90
CA THR A 69 25.61 3.11 -6.17
C THR A 69 26.72 3.53 -5.21
N ILE A 70 27.28 2.57 -4.48
CA ILE A 70 28.39 2.80 -3.58
C ILE A 70 29.58 1.89 -3.92
N SER A 71 30.79 2.40 -3.69
CA SER A 71 32.02 1.60 -3.78
C SER A 71 32.26 0.93 -2.44
N LEU A 72 32.37 -0.39 -2.42
CA LEU A 72 32.74 -1.13 -1.20
C LEU A 72 34.26 -1.20 -1.03
N ASN A 73 34.96 -1.30 -2.17
CA ASN A 73 36.42 -1.26 -2.27
C ASN A 73 36.83 -1.03 -3.73
N ASP A 74 38.13 -1.05 -4.05
CA ASP A 74 38.67 -0.82 -5.40
C ASP A 74 38.14 -1.80 -6.47
N ASN A 75 37.62 -2.95 -6.05
CA ASN A 75 37.18 -4.03 -6.95
C ASN A 75 35.67 -4.33 -6.85
N GLU A 76 34.92 -3.64 -5.99
CA GLU A 76 33.52 -3.97 -5.74
C GLU A 76 32.64 -2.73 -5.67
N LEU A 77 31.53 -2.81 -6.42
CA LEU A 77 30.43 -1.85 -6.39
C LEU A 77 29.17 -2.54 -5.85
N LEU A 78 28.39 -1.80 -5.11
CA LEU A 78 27.07 -2.20 -4.67
C LEU A 78 26.03 -1.24 -5.22
N LEU A 79 25.07 -1.77 -6.01
CA LEU A 79 23.87 -1.09 -6.40
C LEU A 79 22.77 -1.41 -5.37
N ILE A 80 22.09 -0.38 -4.92
CA ILE A 80 21.00 -0.44 -3.95
C ILE A 80 19.75 0.07 -4.64
N GLU A 81 18.84 -0.83 -5.01
CA GLU A 81 17.65 -0.54 -5.81
C GLU A 81 16.40 -0.67 -4.91
N PRO A 82 15.75 0.45 -4.53
CA PRO A 82 14.56 0.42 -3.69
C PRO A 82 13.31 0.18 -4.55
N TYR A 83 12.39 -0.63 -4.03
CA TYR A 83 11.10 -0.95 -4.64
C TYR A 83 9.97 -0.68 -3.64
N PHE A 84 8.94 0.01 -4.11
CA PHE A 84 7.82 0.45 -3.30
C PHE A 84 6.51 -0.16 -3.78
N PRO A 85 5.62 -0.58 -2.86
CA PRO A 85 4.28 -0.98 -3.23
C PRO A 85 3.52 0.21 -3.79
N LYS A 86 2.69 -0.02 -4.81
CA LYS A 86 1.73 0.99 -5.25
C LYS A 86 0.80 1.34 -4.08
N PRO A 87 0.51 2.63 -3.85
CA PRO A 87 -0.48 3.00 -2.87
C PRO A 87 -1.83 2.40 -3.28
N ARG A 88 -2.57 1.85 -2.33
CA ARG A 88 -3.89 1.27 -2.59
C ARG A 88 -4.98 2.16 -2.00
N LEU A 89 -5.98 2.48 -2.82
CA LEU A 89 -7.17 3.23 -2.44
C LEU A 89 -8.38 2.28 -2.41
N ILE A 90 -8.98 2.14 -1.24
CA ILE A 90 -10.18 1.33 -1.02
C ILE A 90 -11.36 2.29 -0.84
N ILE A 91 -12.31 2.24 -1.74
CA ILE A 91 -13.48 3.13 -1.79
C ILE A 91 -14.72 2.34 -1.36
N PHE A 92 -15.27 2.65 -0.21
CA PHE A 92 -16.57 2.13 0.22
C PHE A 92 -17.68 3.05 -0.26
N GLY A 93 -18.46 2.58 -1.25
CA GLY A 93 -19.53 3.28 -1.92
C GLY A 93 -19.21 3.63 -3.37
N GLY A 94 -19.92 2.98 -4.33
CA GLY A 94 -19.79 3.18 -5.79
C GLY A 94 -20.65 4.30 -6.37
N GLY A 95 -21.06 5.29 -5.56
CA GLY A 95 -21.92 6.40 -5.97
C GLY A 95 -21.27 7.35 -6.98
N HIS A 96 -21.91 8.51 -7.19
CA HIS A 96 -21.45 9.49 -8.18
C HIS A 96 -20.10 10.12 -7.85
N ILE A 97 -19.73 10.21 -6.57
CA ILE A 97 -18.41 10.74 -6.14
C ILE A 97 -17.30 9.71 -6.37
N ALA A 98 -17.61 8.41 -6.25
CA ALA A 98 -16.60 7.35 -6.40
C ALA A 98 -16.00 7.34 -7.82
N LYS A 99 -16.80 7.63 -8.85
CA LYS A 99 -16.33 7.58 -10.25
C LYS A 99 -15.19 8.57 -10.51
N PRO A 100 -15.36 9.90 -10.33
CA PRO A 100 -14.26 10.84 -10.52
C PRO A 100 -13.09 10.59 -9.56
N LEU A 101 -13.34 10.14 -8.32
CA LEU A 101 -12.28 9.78 -7.40
C LEU A 101 -11.43 8.64 -7.94
N CYS A 102 -12.05 7.60 -8.50
CA CYS A 102 -11.36 6.47 -9.13
C CYS A 102 -10.50 6.95 -10.32
N GLU A 103 -11.06 7.78 -11.22
CA GLU A 103 -10.37 8.33 -12.37
C GLU A 103 -9.12 9.14 -11.95
N PHE A 104 -9.24 10.02 -10.95
CA PHE A 104 -8.11 10.80 -10.44
C PHE A 104 -7.06 9.93 -9.74
N ALA A 105 -7.47 8.98 -8.92
CA ALA A 105 -6.57 8.07 -8.23
C ALA A 105 -5.76 7.20 -9.21
N ASN A 106 -6.39 6.73 -10.30
CA ASN A 106 -5.70 6.00 -11.36
C ASN A 106 -4.61 6.85 -12.03
N ARG A 107 -4.89 8.13 -12.30
CA ARG A 107 -3.91 9.06 -12.91
C ARG A 107 -2.67 9.28 -12.04
N VAL A 108 -2.77 9.10 -10.73
CA VAL A 108 -1.64 9.19 -9.79
C VAL A 108 -1.20 7.82 -9.28
N SER A 109 -1.49 6.78 -10.08
CA SER A 109 -0.96 5.41 -9.93
C SER A 109 -1.38 4.66 -8.67
N PHE A 110 -2.55 4.98 -8.09
CA PHE A 110 -3.13 4.12 -7.07
C PHE A 110 -3.65 2.81 -7.67
N SER A 111 -3.49 1.71 -6.92
CA SER A 111 -4.27 0.49 -7.11
C SER A 111 -5.63 0.69 -6.41
N ILE A 112 -6.75 0.57 -7.13
CA ILE A 112 -8.05 0.99 -6.65
C ILE A 112 -8.97 -0.22 -6.47
N THR A 113 -9.59 -0.33 -5.29
CA THR A 113 -10.67 -1.27 -5.00
C THR A 113 -11.95 -0.48 -4.71
N VAL A 114 -13.04 -0.77 -5.42
CA VAL A 114 -14.35 -0.14 -5.18
C VAL A 114 -15.32 -1.18 -4.65
N ILE A 115 -16.07 -0.83 -3.60
CA ILE A 115 -17.02 -1.72 -2.92
C ILE A 115 -18.38 -1.04 -2.82
N ASP A 116 -19.43 -1.70 -3.27
CA ASP A 116 -20.82 -1.28 -3.06
C ASP A 116 -21.74 -2.51 -3.04
N ASP A 117 -22.80 -2.46 -2.26
CA ASP A 117 -23.76 -3.55 -2.11
C ASP A 117 -24.74 -3.68 -3.30
N ARG A 118 -24.68 -2.76 -4.25
CA ARG A 118 -25.61 -2.68 -5.38
C ARG A 118 -24.92 -2.99 -6.70
N PRO A 119 -25.36 -3.99 -7.47
CA PRO A 119 -24.71 -4.36 -8.75
C PRO A 119 -24.60 -3.21 -9.76
N TYR A 120 -25.59 -2.30 -9.78
CA TYR A 120 -25.58 -1.12 -10.66
C TYR A 120 -24.42 -0.15 -10.32
N PHE A 121 -23.98 -0.12 -9.06
CA PHE A 121 -22.93 0.77 -8.57
C PHE A 121 -21.58 0.08 -8.37
N ALA A 122 -21.53 -1.25 -8.37
CA ALA A 122 -20.31 -2.05 -8.23
C ALA A 122 -20.15 -2.97 -9.44
N ASN A 123 -19.67 -2.44 -10.55
CA ASN A 123 -19.33 -3.20 -11.75
C ASN A 123 -18.16 -2.56 -12.51
N THR A 124 -17.51 -3.35 -13.36
CA THR A 124 -16.31 -2.96 -14.11
C THR A 124 -16.60 -1.96 -15.23
N GLU A 125 -17.82 -1.95 -15.79
CA GLU A 125 -18.21 -0.95 -16.80
C GLU A 125 -18.24 0.45 -16.20
N ARG A 126 -18.68 0.55 -14.94
CA ARG A 126 -18.72 1.81 -14.19
C ARG A 126 -17.33 2.27 -13.72
N PHE A 127 -16.47 1.34 -13.37
CA PHE A 127 -15.13 1.58 -12.84
C PHE A 127 -14.06 0.85 -13.68
N PRO A 128 -13.87 1.23 -14.96
CA PRO A 128 -12.88 0.57 -15.82
C PRO A 128 -11.43 0.75 -15.34
N ASP A 129 -11.16 1.80 -14.56
CA ASP A 129 -9.84 2.11 -14.00
C ASP A 129 -9.58 1.42 -12.64
N ALA A 130 -10.58 0.76 -12.05
CA ALA A 130 -10.40 0.04 -10.80
C ALA A 130 -9.67 -1.28 -11.04
N HIS A 131 -8.70 -1.57 -10.16
CA HIS A 131 -8.03 -2.88 -10.14
C HIS A 131 -8.99 -3.99 -9.72
N GLU A 132 -9.92 -3.67 -8.80
CA GLU A 132 -10.90 -4.61 -8.29
C GLU A 132 -12.22 -3.90 -8.01
N VAL A 133 -13.34 -4.54 -8.34
CA VAL A 133 -14.69 -4.08 -7.99
C VAL A 133 -15.42 -5.19 -7.26
N ILE A 134 -15.79 -4.93 -6.01
CA ILE A 134 -16.46 -5.89 -5.13
C ILE A 134 -17.93 -5.50 -4.99
N CYS A 135 -18.83 -6.30 -5.55
CA CYS A 135 -20.25 -6.19 -5.33
C CYS A 135 -20.64 -7.11 -4.15
N GLU A 136 -20.74 -6.55 -2.95
CA GLU A 136 -21.03 -7.31 -1.75
C GLU A 136 -21.63 -6.40 -0.66
N ASP A 137 -22.43 -6.96 0.23
CA ASP A 137 -22.83 -6.29 1.48
C ASP A 137 -21.59 -5.77 2.24
N PHE A 138 -21.67 -4.53 2.74
CA PHE A 138 -20.51 -3.91 3.39
C PHE A 138 -19.99 -4.73 4.59
N ALA A 139 -20.87 -5.38 5.36
CA ALA A 139 -20.43 -6.20 6.48
C ALA A 139 -19.64 -7.44 6.05
N LYS A 140 -20.00 -8.03 4.90
CA LYS A 140 -19.35 -9.23 4.35
C LYS A 140 -18.12 -8.89 3.51
N SER A 141 -18.02 -7.66 3.02
CA SER A 141 -16.91 -7.25 2.15
C SER A 141 -15.55 -7.27 2.87
N PHE A 142 -15.54 -7.14 4.20
CA PHE A 142 -14.31 -7.17 5.00
C PHE A 142 -13.58 -8.51 4.92
N ASP A 143 -14.29 -9.62 4.75
CA ASP A 143 -13.70 -10.95 4.58
C ASP A 143 -12.93 -11.10 3.24
N LYS A 144 -13.23 -10.21 2.28
CA LYS A 144 -12.59 -10.18 0.95
C LYS A 144 -11.42 -9.20 0.87
N ILE A 145 -11.21 -8.38 1.92
CA ILE A 145 -10.21 -7.32 1.92
C ILE A 145 -9.12 -7.64 2.94
N ASN A 146 -7.92 -7.87 2.46
CA ASN A 146 -6.75 -7.91 3.32
C ASN A 146 -6.17 -6.49 3.44
N PHE A 147 -6.46 -5.78 4.54
CA PHE A 147 -5.96 -4.42 4.80
C PHE A 147 -4.46 -4.42 5.04
N ARG A 148 -3.79 -3.40 4.48
CA ARG A 148 -2.34 -3.19 4.58
C ARG A 148 -2.04 -1.88 5.27
N LYS A 149 -0.91 -1.79 5.95
CA LYS A 149 -0.45 -0.60 6.68
C LYS A 149 -0.43 0.69 5.84
N ASN A 150 -0.25 0.56 4.52
CA ASN A 150 -0.14 1.71 3.61
C ASN A 150 -1.43 1.96 2.80
N ASP A 151 -2.55 1.35 3.15
CA ASP A 151 -3.82 1.56 2.47
C ASP A 151 -4.43 2.93 2.83
N PHE A 152 -5.11 3.48 1.84
CA PHE A 152 -5.96 4.64 1.95
C PHE A 152 -7.40 4.16 1.84
N VAL A 153 -8.23 4.51 2.79
CA VAL A 153 -9.66 4.16 2.81
C VAL A 153 -10.50 5.42 2.69
N VAL A 154 -11.47 5.41 1.78
CA VAL A 154 -12.43 6.49 1.62
C VAL A 154 -13.85 5.93 1.75
N ILE A 155 -14.63 6.53 2.68
CA ILE A 155 -15.99 6.14 2.99
C ILE A 155 -16.94 7.17 2.39
N ILE A 156 -17.68 6.77 1.35
CA ILE A 156 -18.62 7.60 0.62
C ILE A 156 -19.92 6.84 0.35
N THR A 157 -20.36 6.09 1.38
CA THR A 157 -21.55 5.27 1.27
C THR A 157 -22.84 6.13 1.22
N ARG A 158 -23.94 5.51 0.88
CA ARG A 158 -25.24 6.19 0.74
C ARG A 158 -25.94 6.56 2.04
N GLY A 159 -25.35 6.33 3.22
CA GLY A 159 -26.08 6.63 4.46
C GLY A 159 -25.30 6.39 5.73
N HIS A 160 -25.75 7.06 6.78
CA HIS A 160 -25.13 7.04 8.11
C HIS A 160 -24.88 5.63 8.67
N ARG A 161 -25.82 4.70 8.45
CA ARG A 161 -25.72 3.33 8.94
C ARG A 161 -24.52 2.60 8.32
N HIS A 162 -24.32 2.73 7.02
CA HIS A 162 -23.21 2.08 6.34
C HIS A 162 -21.87 2.76 6.65
N ASP A 163 -21.86 4.11 6.77
CA ASP A 163 -20.63 4.82 7.15
C ASP A 163 -20.14 4.37 8.55
N LYS A 164 -21.06 4.25 9.53
CA LYS A 164 -20.73 3.79 10.87
C LYS A 164 -20.18 2.37 10.86
N LEU A 165 -20.84 1.48 10.13
CA LEU A 165 -20.40 0.08 9.99
C LEU A 165 -19.00 0.01 9.40
N VAL A 166 -18.75 0.71 8.29
CA VAL A 166 -17.44 0.70 7.63
C VAL A 166 -16.39 1.31 8.57
N LEU A 167 -16.66 2.48 9.14
CA LEU A 167 -15.68 3.16 10.00
C LEU A 167 -15.29 2.32 11.22
N LYS A 168 -16.24 1.63 11.87
CA LYS A 168 -15.96 0.71 12.97
C LYS A 168 -15.01 -0.43 12.57
N ASN A 169 -15.16 -0.96 11.38
CA ASN A 169 -14.32 -2.05 10.91
C ASN A 169 -12.92 -1.59 10.48
N VAL A 170 -12.76 -0.35 10.00
CA VAL A 170 -11.46 0.11 9.48
C VAL A 170 -10.63 0.90 10.50
N ILE A 171 -11.26 1.49 11.53
CA ILE A 171 -10.58 2.43 12.44
C ILE A 171 -9.45 1.79 13.26
N ASN A 172 -9.54 0.50 13.56
CA ASN A 172 -8.53 -0.23 14.32
C ASN A 172 -7.40 -0.82 13.44
N HIS A 173 -7.53 -0.72 12.12
CA HIS A 173 -6.44 -1.10 11.23
C HIS A 173 -5.38 0.00 11.18
N ASN A 174 -4.11 -0.39 11.11
CA ASN A 174 -3.02 0.57 10.95
C ASN A 174 -2.95 1.03 9.48
N LEU A 175 -3.89 1.90 9.09
CA LEU A 175 -4.03 2.43 7.74
C LEU A 175 -3.26 3.74 7.58
N LYS A 176 -2.84 4.05 6.36
CA LYS A 176 -2.18 5.32 6.04
C LYS A 176 -3.14 6.50 6.11
N TYR A 177 -4.40 6.29 5.73
CA TYR A 177 -5.43 7.32 5.70
C TYR A 177 -6.82 6.70 5.79
N ILE A 178 -7.70 7.35 6.55
CA ILE A 178 -9.14 7.09 6.56
C ILE A 178 -9.85 8.42 6.34
N GLY A 179 -10.60 8.54 5.24
CA GLY A 179 -11.42 9.70 4.94
C GLY A 179 -12.89 9.34 4.85
N MET A 180 -13.77 10.21 5.33
CA MET A 180 -15.20 10.04 5.22
C MET A 180 -15.86 11.32 4.70
N ILE A 181 -16.73 11.19 3.70
CA ILE A 181 -17.52 12.31 3.21
C ILE A 181 -18.83 12.39 3.99
N GLY A 182 -19.07 13.55 4.56
CA GLY A 182 -20.30 13.85 5.30
C GLY A 182 -20.36 15.30 5.75
N SER A 183 -21.57 15.77 6.14
CA SER A 183 -21.67 17.08 6.76
C SER A 183 -20.91 17.10 8.09
N LYS A 184 -20.39 18.27 8.49
CA LYS A 184 -19.69 18.43 9.78
C LYS A 184 -20.49 17.88 10.96
N ARG A 185 -21.81 18.11 10.96
CA ARG A 185 -22.72 17.61 12.01
C ARG A 185 -22.75 16.07 12.03
N ARG A 186 -22.83 15.44 10.85
CA ARG A 186 -22.88 13.98 10.71
C ARG A 186 -21.56 13.33 11.17
N VAL A 187 -20.43 13.85 10.69
CA VAL A 187 -19.11 13.34 11.07
C VAL A 187 -18.89 13.49 12.58
N LYS A 188 -19.20 14.67 13.15
CA LYS A 188 -19.07 14.90 14.59
C LYS A 188 -19.93 13.97 15.42
N GLY A 189 -21.19 13.73 15.01
CA GLY A 189 -22.09 12.80 15.70
C GLY A 189 -21.56 11.37 15.68
N LEU A 190 -21.09 10.90 14.52
CA LEU A 190 -20.54 9.56 14.39
C LEU A 190 -19.26 9.37 15.23
N MET A 191 -18.39 10.37 15.27
CA MET A 191 -17.18 10.31 16.11
C MET A 191 -17.52 10.28 17.59
N ALA A 192 -18.53 11.02 18.04
CA ALA A 192 -19.00 10.97 19.43
C ALA A 192 -19.52 9.58 19.81
N GLU A 193 -20.34 8.97 18.94
CA GLU A 193 -20.84 7.61 19.15
C GLU A 193 -19.72 6.57 19.24
N LEU A 194 -18.67 6.70 18.40
CA LEU A 194 -17.53 5.78 18.42
C LEU A 194 -16.70 5.91 19.71
N ILE A 195 -16.55 7.14 20.22
CA ILE A 195 -15.86 7.38 21.51
C ILE A 195 -16.65 6.75 22.66
N GLU A 196 -17.98 6.90 22.68
CA GLU A 196 -18.84 6.27 23.68
C GLU A 196 -18.78 4.73 23.64
N GLU A 197 -18.53 4.16 22.46
CA GLU A 197 -18.35 2.72 22.26
C GLU A 197 -16.90 2.24 22.48
N ASN A 198 -16.01 3.06 23.06
CA ASN A 198 -14.60 2.76 23.36
C ASN A 198 -13.69 2.53 22.13
N TYR A 199 -14.05 3.06 20.96
CA TYR A 199 -13.09 3.12 19.86
C TYR A 199 -12.09 4.25 20.15
N SER A 200 -10.78 3.92 20.18
CA SER A 200 -9.73 4.91 20.39
C SER A 200 -9.58 5.84 19.17
N LYS A 201 -9.10 7.05 19.45
CA LYS A 201 -8.74 8.02 18.40
C LYS A 201 -7.50 7.58 17.65
#